data_ee0ca8fd9547fe8ca5acd04166cdc1b3
#
_entry.id   ee0ca8fd9547fe8ca5acd04166cdc1b3
#
_cell.length_a   1.000
_cell.length_b   1.000
_cell.length_c   1.000
_cell.angle_alpha   90.00
_cell.angle_beta   90.00
_cell.angle_gamma   90.00
#
_symmetry.space_group_name_H-M   'P 1'
#
loop_
_entity.id
_entity.type
_entity.pdbx_description
1 polymer ?
#
loop_
_entity_poly.entity_id
_entity_poly.type
_entity_poly.pdbx_seq_one_letter_code
_entity_poly.pdbx_strand_id
1 'polypeptide(L)'
;PIKTADFSWNVNANWTKNQSLVLSLYGNSQNLQLGSFQGGVSLNATVGQPYGVLQGKTWVLVNGEKSVKSNGSYAISTTTTNNIGNVNPDWIGGLNNTFKYKNVSFSFLIDVKKGGNVFSLDQYYGAATGVYAESAALNDKGNPSRNTIAEGGGVIMPGVKADGTPNDIRVENEYGT
;
A
#
# COMPACT_ATOMS: atom_id res chain seq x y z
N PRO A 1 -17.01 -33.62 5.81
CA PRO A 1 -18.32 -33.74 5.18
C PRO A 1 -19.33 -34.36 6.14
N ILE A 2 -20.55 -33.86 6.12
CA ILE A 2 -21.68 -34.40 6.86
C ILE A 2 -22.66 -34.97 5.84
N LYS A 3 -23.18 -36.18 6.09
CA LYS A 3 -24.16 -36.81 5.20
C LYS A 3 -25.22 -37.54 6.01
N THR A 4 -26.48 -37.21 5.75
CA THR A 4 -27.68 -37.93 6.27
C THR A 4 -28.52 -38.36 5.08
N ALA A 5 -29.72 -38.95 5.32
CA ALA A 5 -30.61 -39.38 4.25
C ALA A 5 -31.02 -38.22 3.29
N ASP A 6 -31.32 -37.05 3.88
CA ASP A 6 -31.87 -35.91 3.12
C ASP A 6 -30.89 -34.72 3.03
N PHE A 7 -29.81 -34.71 3.81
CA PHE A 7 -28.87 -33.58 3.88
C PHE A 7 -27.42 -34.02 3.69
N SER A 8 -26.68 -33.25 2.91
CA SER A 8 -25.23 -33.37 2.84
C SER A 8 -24.57 -32.00 2.84
N TRP A 9 -23.42 -31.93 3.52
CA TRP A 9 -22.52 -30.79 3.51
C TRP A 9 -21.11 -31.26 3.18
N ASN A 10 -20.58 -30.75 2.07
CA ASN A 10 -19.21 -30.97 1.63
C ASN A 10 -18.41 -29.68 1.75
N VAL A 11 -17.22 -29.80 2.28
CA VAL A 11 -16.26 -28.69 2.42
C VAL A 11 -14.96 -29.11 1.75
N ASN A 12 -14.47 -28.27 0.84
CA ASN A 12 -13.14 -28.39 0.28
C ASN A 12 -12.36 -27.13 0.62
N ALA A 13 -11.21 -27.31 1.27
CA ALA A 13 -10.28 -26.24 1.62
C ALA A 13 -8.99 -26.43 0.85
N ASN A 14 -8.46 -25.35 0.33
CA ASN A 14 -7.11 -25.28 -0.22
C ASN A 14 -6.32 -24.15 0.45
N TRP A 15 -5.03 -24.31 0.53
CA TRP A 15 -4.13 -23.29 1.05
C TRP A 15 -2.79 -23.41 0.35
N THR A 16 -2.27 -22.28 -0.11
CA THR A 16 -1.01 -22.22 -0.84
C THR A 16 -0.17 -21.06 -0.33
N LYS A 17 1.10 -21.34 -0.06
CA LYS A 17 2.12 -20.34 0.23
C LYS A 17 3.31 -20.54 -0.69
N ASN A 18 3.61 -19.52 -1.51
CA ASN A 18 4.79 -19.51 -2.36
C ASN A 18 5.84 -18.57 -1.78
N GLN A 19 7.10 -19.01 -1.83
CA GLN A 19 8.25 -18.17 -1.51
C GLN A 19 9.24 -18.25 -2.66
N SER A 20 9.75 -17.13 -3.07
CA SER A 20 10.76 -17.03 -4.12
C SER A 20 11.97 -16.24 -3.62
N LEU A 21 13.13 -16.54 -4.18
CA LEU A 21 14.36 -15.81 -3.93
C LEU A 21 15.13 -15.69 -5.25
N VAL A 22 15.52 -14.50 -5.62
CA VAL A 22 16.39 -14.27 -6.78
C VAL A 22 17.82 -14.57 -6.35
N LEU A 23 18.39 -15.65 -6.87
CA LEU A 23 19.74 -16.09 -6.50
C LEU A 23 20.82 -15.38 -7.32
N SER A 24 20.58 -15.20 -8.62
CA SER A 24 21.51 -14.53 -9.52
C SER A 24 20.79 -14.00 -10.74
N LEU A 25 21.38 -13.02 -11.40
CA LEU A 25 20.94 -12.45 -12.67
C LEU A 25 22.06 -12.57 -13.71
N TYR A 26 21.70 -12.51 -14.99
CA TYR A 26 22.66 -12.57 -16.08
C TYR A 26 23.69 -11.42 -15.99
N GLY A 27 24.94 -11.69 -16.33
CA GLY A 27 26.01 -10.70 -16.36
C GLY A 27 26.37 -10.11 -15.00
N ASN A 28 26.14 -10.84 -13.90
CA ASN A 28 26.37 -10.38 -12.51
C ASN A 28 25.58 -9.12 -12.13
N SER A 29 24.51 -8.83 -12.85
CA SER A 29 23.60 -7.74 -12.48
C SER A 29 23.01 -7.98 -11.09
N GLN A 30 22.87 -6.94 -10.28
CA GLN A 30 22.27 -7.03 -8.94
C GLN A 30 20.77 -6.75 -8.95
N ASN A 31 20.28 -6.07 -10.00
CA ASN A 31 18.88 -5.72 -10.13
C ASN A 31 18.45 -5.70 -11.59
N LEU A 32 17.27 -6.24 -11.86
CA LEU A 32 16.61 -6.17 -13.16
C LEU A 32 15.24 -5.53 -12.96
N GLN A 33 15.04 -4.36 -13.58
CA GLN A 33 13.74 -3.71 -13.60
C GLN A 33 12.80 -4.44 -14.57
N LEU A 34 11.70 -4.96 -14.05
CA LEU A 34 10.67 -5.69 -14.79
C LEU A 34 9.57 -4.77 -15.33
N GLY A 35 9.36 -3.64 -14.65
CA GLY A 35 8.36 -2.65 -15.02
C GLY A 35 8.58 -1.32 -14.31
N SER A 36 8.01 -0.26 -14.86
CA SER A 36 8.06 1.08 -14.30
C SER A 36 6.66 1.65 -14.23
N PHE A 37 6.36 2.34 -13.13
CA PHE A 37 5.08 2.98 -12.88
C PHE A 37 5.28 4.48 -12.69
N GLN A 38 4.19 5.22 -12.64
CA GLN A 38 4.18 6.64 -12.30
C GLN A 38 4.74 6.85 -10.87
N GLY A 39 5.22 8.06 -10.58
CA GLY A 39 5.75 8.40 -9.25
C GLY A 39 7.12 7.80 -8.93
N GLY A 40 7.84 7.25 -9.90
CA GLY A 40 9.16 6.66 -9.71
C GLY A 40 9.13 5.32 -8.98
N VAL A 41 8.01 4.60 -9.05
CA VAL A 41 7.88 3.23 -8.54
C VAL A 41 8.22 2.23 -9.65
N SER A 42 8.95 1.17 -9.31
CA SER A 42 9.32 0.12 -10.25
C SER A 42 9.12 -1.26 -9.65
N LEU A 43 8.83 -2.23 -10.53
CA LEU A 43 8.79 -3.66 -10.21
C LEU A 43 10.14 -4.27 -10.57
N ASN A 44 10.72 -5.05 -9.67
CA ASN A 44 12.10 -5.49 -9.81
C ASN A 44 12.31 -6.98 -9.46
N ALA A 45 13.33 -7.57 -10.07
CA ALA A 45 13.99 -8.77 -9.61
C ALA A 45 15.37 -8.36 -9.08
N THR A 46 15.55 -8.41 -7.77
CA THR A 46 16.78 -7.98 -7.08
C THR A 46 17.43 -9.20 -6.42
N VAL A 47 18.72 -9.40 -6.62
CA VAL A 47 19.48 -10.52 -6.02
C VAL A 47 19.36 -10.48 -4.49
N GLY A 48 19.07 -11.61 -3.88
CA GLY A 48 18.87 -11.75 -2.45
C GLY A 48 17.49 -11.30 -1.95
N GLN A 49 16.59 -10.91 -2.85
CA GLN A 49 15.22 -10.51 -2.52
C GLN A 49 14.19 -11.46 -3.16
N PRO A 50 12.95 -11.49 -2.67
CA PRO A 50 11.86 -12.15 -3.37
C PRO A 50 11.67 -11.57 -4.78
N TYR A 51 11.27 -12.40 -5.74
CA TYR A 51 10.89 -11.93 -7.07
C TYR A 51 9.67 -11.01 -7.00
N GLY A 52 9.69 -9.89 -7.72
CA GLY A 52 8.56 -8.96 -7.75
C GLY A 52 8.56 -7.92 -6.62
N VAL A 53 9.74 -7.50 -6.21
CA VAL A 53 9.89 -6.38 -5.25
C VAL A 53 9.48 -5.07 -5.89
N LEU A 54 8.69 -4.29 -5.18
CA LEU A 54 8.41 -2.89 -5.53
C LEU A 54 9.49 -2.00 -4.93
N GLN A 55 10.10 -1.20 -5.77
CA GLN A 55 11.10 -0.21 -5.36
C GLN A 55 10.61 1.21 -5.63
N GLY A 56 10.98 2.12 -4.75
CA GLY A 56 10.57 3.52 -4.84
C GLY A 56 11.23 4.38 -3.78
N LYS A 57 10.78 5.62 -3.69
CA LYS A 57 11.15 6.54 -2.61
C LYS A 57 10.39 6.19 -1.34
N THR A 58 11.00 6.45 -0.20
CA THR A 58 10.41 6.28 1.14
C THR A 58 10.42 7.61 1.89
N TRP A 59 9.61 7.69 2.94
CA TRP A 59 9.68 8.81 3.87
C TRP A 59 11.02 8.80 4.62
N VAL A 60 11.59 9.97 4.81
CA VAL A 60 12.70 10.14 5.77
C VAL A 60 12.10 10.12 7.17
N LEU A 61 12.63 9.26 8.04
CA LEU A 61 12.17 9.13 9.41
C LEU A 61 13.22 9.69 10.37
N VAL A 62 12.73 10.37 11.40
CA VAL A 62 13.52 10.80 12.57
C VAL A 62 12.83 10.22 13.80
N ASN A 63 13.54 9.43 14.59
CA ASN A 63 13.03 8.71 15.76
C ASN A 63 11.77 7.84 15.45
N GLY A 64 11.66 7.33 14.22
CA GLY A 64 10.53 6.50 13.77
C GLY A 64 9.31 7.29 13.25
N GLU A 65 9.31 8.61 13.33
CA GLU A 65 8.26 9.47 12.81
C GLU A 65 8.67 10.11 11.47
N LYS A 66 7.68 10.44 10.63
CA LYS A 66 7.93 11.11 9.35
C LYS A 66 8.56 12.48 9.58
N SER A 67 9.68 12.74 8.94
CA SER A 67 10.31 14.04 8.98
C SER A 67 9.69 15.02 7.99
N VAL A 68 9.58 16.28 8.39
CA VAL A 68 9.14 17.38 7.54
C VAL A 68 10.28 18.31 7.19
N LYS A 69 10.23 18.90 6.02
CA LYS A 69 11.15 19.93 5.54
C LYS A 69 10.80 21.30 6.16
N SER A 70 11.68 22.27 5.95
CA SER A 70 11.46 23.67 6.38
C SER A 70 10.21 24.34 5.77
N ASN A 71 9.69 23.81 4.66
CA ASN A 71 8.44 24.29 4.05
C ASN A 71 7.19 23.55 4.55
N GLY A 72 7.31 22.62 5.52
CA GLY A 72 6.21 21.86 6.09
C GLY A 72 5.83 20.58 5.34
N SER A 73 6.35 20.33 4.13
CA SER A 73 6.09 19.10 3.39
C SER A 73 6.96 17.94 3.90
N TYR A 74 6.53 16.69 3.70
CA TYR A 74 7.33 15.53 4.10
C TYR A 74 8.67 15.45 3.38
N ALA A 75 9.70 15.05 4.11
CA ALA A 75 10.99 14.70 3.55
C ALA A 75 10.94 13.31 2.92
N ILE A 76 11.39 13.20 1.68
CA ILE A 76 11.38 11.97 0.88
C ILE A 76 12.83 11.58 0.58
N SER A 77 13.14 10.28 0.57
CA SER A 77 14.47 9.78 0.24
C SER A 77 14.89 10.19 -1.18
N THR A 78 16.17 10.42 -1.36
CA THR A 78 16.75 10.72 -2.69
C THR A 78 16.84 9.47 -3.56
N THR A 79 17.04 8.28 -2.95
CA THR A 79 17.11 7.01 -3.66
C THR A 79 15.72 6.47 -4.00
N THR A 80 15.61 5.86 -5.19
CA THR A 80 14.42 5.17 -5.68
C THR A 80 14.51 3.64 -5.57
N THR A 81 15.58 3.11 -4.99
CA THR A 81 15.83 1.67 -4.88
C THR A 81 15.45 1.09 -3.52
N ASN A 82 14.74 1.86 -2.69
CA ASN A 82 14.22 1.32 -1.44
C ASN A 82 13.14 0.28 -1.73
N ASN A 83 13.18 -0.84 -0.99
CA ASN A 83 12.10 -1.82 -1.02
C ASN A 83 10.87 -1.22 -0.30
N ILE A 84 9.80 -0.97 -1.06
CA ILE A 84 8.54 -0.42 -0.56
C ILE A 84 7.42 -1.46 -0.52
N GLY A 85 7.69 -2.69 -0.97
CA GLY A 85 6.73 -3.78 -0.92
C GLY A 85 7.07 -4.93 -1.87
N ASN A 86 6.16 -5.89 -1.94
CA ASN A 86 6.23 -7.04 -2.84
C ASN A 86 4.84 -7.33 -3.40
N VAL A 87 4.75 -7.67 -4.68
CA VAL A 87 3.47 -7.96 -5.35
C VAL A 87 2.92 -9.35 -5.01
N ASN A 88 3.76 -10.24 -4.49
CA ASN A 88 3.35 -11.60 -4.18
C ASN A 88 2.60 -11.66 -2.85
N PRO A 89 1.52 -12.43 -2.78
CA PRO A 89 0.83 -12.65 -1.52
C PRO A 89 1.64 -13.49 -0.56
N ASP A 90 1.42 -13.31 0.73
CA ASP A 90 1.97 -14.15 1.79
C ASP A 90 1.41 -15.58 1.69
N TRP A 91 0.11 -15.68 1.37
CA TRP A 91 -0.60 -16.93 1.11
C TRP A 91 -1.93 -16.68 0.39
N ILE A 92 -2.43 -17.73 -0.24
CA ILE A 92 -3.75 -17.78 -0.87
C ILE A 92 -4.50 -18.98 -0.27
N GLY A 93 -5.78 -18.81 0.03
CA GLY A 93 -6.63 -19.89 0.54
C GLY A 93 -8.03 -19.81 -0.02
N GLY A 94 -8.63 -20.97 -0.26
CA GLY A 94 -10.00 -21.06 -0.72
C GLY A 94 -10.80 -22.08 0.12
N LEU A 95 -12.04 -21.76 0.37
CA LEU A 95 -12.99 -22.63 1.07
C LEU A 95 -14.26 -22.74 0.25
N ASN A 96 -14.45 -23.90 -0.37
CA ASN A 96 -15.68 -24.19 -1.11
C ASN A 96 -16.61 -25.00 -0.21
N ASN A 97 -17.84 -24.50 -0.05
CA ASN A 97 -18.91 -25.14 0.70
C ASN A 97 -20.04 -25.53 -0.25
N THR A 98 -20.50 -26.76 -0.13
CA THR A 98 -21.64 -27.28 -0.87
C THR A 98 -22.61 -27.95 0.08
N PHE A 99 -23.84 -27.43 0.12
CA PHE A 99 -24.95 -27.94 0.88
C PHE A 99 -25.97 -28.54 -0.07
N LYS A 100 -26.49 -29.70 0.27
CA LYS A 100 -27.59 -30.31 -0.46
C LYS A 100 -28.65 -30.79 0.53
N TYR A 101 -29.89 -30.36 0.32
CA TYR A 101 -31.05 -30.81 1.06
C TYR A 101 -32.10 -31.29 0.07
N LYS A 102 -32.38 -32.60 0.06
CA LYS A 102 -33.28 -33.24 -0.92
C LYS A 102 -32.89 -32.85 -2.37
N ASN A 103 -33.76 -32.11 -3.05
CA ASN A 103 -33.59 -31.69 -4.44
C ASN A 103 -32.97 -30.30 -4.59
N VAL A 104 -32.67 -29.62 -3.48
CA VAL A 104 -32.06 -28.27 -3.48
C VAL A 104 -30.62 -28.38 -3.15
N SER A 105 -29.76 -27.68 -3.90
CA SER A 105 -28.33 -27.53 -3.59
C SER A 105 -27.95 -26.07 -3.58
N PHE A 106 -27.07 -25.71 -2.64
CA PHE A 106 -26.47 -24.38 -2.51
C PHE A 106 -24.98 -24.53 -2.33
N SER A 107 -24.19 -23.78 -3.10
CA SER A 107 -22.74 -23.75 -2.92
C SER A 107 -22.21 -22.32 -2.98
N PHE A 108 -21.14 -22.08 -2.24
CA PHE A 108 -20.39 -20.82 -2.30
C PHE A 108 -18.91 -21.07 -2.08
N LEU A 109 -18.10 -20.25 -2.69
CA LEU A 109 -16.65 -20.20 -2.52
C LEU A 109 -16.28 -18.93 -1.75
N ILE A 110 -15.44 -19.09 -0.73
CA ILE A 110 -14.71 -18.00 -0.09
C ILE A 110 -13.27 -18.10 -0.58
N ASP A 111 -12.78 -17.10 -1.28
CA ASP A 111 -11.40 -17.03 -1.73
C ASP A 111 -10.68 -15.88 -1.01
N VAL A 112 -9.53 -16.16 -0.43
CA VAL A 112 -8.76 -15.22 0.38
C VAL A 112 -7.34 -15.14 -0.15
N LYS A 113 -6.91 -13.92 -0.46
CA LYS A 113 -5.53 -13.61 -0.78
C LYS A 113 -5.01 -12.65 0.29
N LYS A 114 -4.03 -13.09 1.10
CA LYS A 114 -3.42 -12.26 2.14
C LYS A 114 -2.05 -11.79 1.70
N GLY A 115 -1.77 -10.51 1.97
CA GLY A 115 -0.50 -9.88 1.60
C GLY A 115 -0.44 -9.50 0.12
N GLY A 116 0.72 -9.09 -0.30
CA GLY A 116 0.94 -8.46 -1.59
C GLY A 116 0.60 -6.98 -1.58
N ASN A 117 1.38 -6.21 -2.33
CA ASN A 117 1.21 -4.78 -2.49
C ASN A 117 0.77 -4.47 -3.92
N VAL A 118 -0.12 -3.51 -4.06
CA VAL A 118 -0.58 -3.00 -5.36
C VAL A 118 -0.29 -1.51 -5.42
N PHE A 119 0.35 -1.08 -6.49
CA PHE A 119 0.47 0.34 -6.76
C PHE A 119 -0.86 0.88 -7.27
N SER A 120 -1.41 1.88 -6.57
CA SER A 120 -2.67 2.52 -6.95
C SER A 120 -2.40 3.88 -7.59
N LEU A 121 -2.58 3.94 -8.91
CA LEU A 121 -2.47 5.18 -9.66
C LEU A 121 -3.59 6.16 -9.29
N ASP A 122 -4.77 5.65 -8.99
CA ASP A 122 -5.91 6.46 -8.56
C ASP A 122 -5.63 7.17 -7.24
N GLN A 123 -5.01 6.47 -6.27
CA GLN A 123 -4.60 7.09 -5.01
C GLN A 123 -3.51 8.14 -5.23
N TYR A 124 -2.55 7.84 -6.10
CA TYR A 124 -1.47 8.77 -6.40
C TYR A 124 -2.00 10.09 -6.98
N TYR A 125 -2.81 10.03 -8.04
CA TYR A 125 -3.37 11.23 -8.64
C TYR A 125 -4.52 11.83 -7.84
N GLY A 126 -5.36 11.01 -7.23
CA GLY A 126 -6.50 11.47 -6.45
C GLY A 126 -6.08 12.28 -5.22
N ALA A 127 -5.00 11.88 -4.55
CA ALA A 127 -4.41 12.66 -3.48
C ALA A 127 -3.85 13.99 -4.02
N ALA A 128 -3.04 13.95 -5.08
CA ALA A 128 -2.42 15.14 -5.66
C ALA A 128 -3.43 16.15 -6.23
N THR A 129 -4.53 15.67 -6.80
CA THR A 129 -5.59 16.52 -7.39
C THR A 129 -6.69 16.91 -6.42
N GLY A 130 -6.64 16.39 -5.19
CA GLY A 130 -7.57 16.75 -4.13
C GLY A 130 -9.00 16.23 -4.34
N VAL A 131 -9.21 15.09 -5.04
CA VAL A 131 -10.56 14.53 -5.26
C VAL A 131 -11.08 13.74 -4.05
N TYR A 132 -10.22 13.43 -3.09
CA TYR A 132 -10.63 12.72 -1.88
C TYR A 132 -11.23 13.66 -0.82
N ALA A 133 -12.14 13.12 -0.02
CA ALA A 133 -12.88 13.88 1.00
C ALA A 133 -11.95 14.53 2.03
N GLU A 134 -10.83 13.89 2.37
CA GLU A 134 -9.84 14.41 3.30
C GLU A 134 -9.26 15.74 2.83
N SER A 135 -9.14 15.94 1.52
CA SER A 135 -8.65 17.20 0.94
C SER A 135 -9.61 18.37 1.11
N ALA A 136 -10.90 18.11 1.37
CA ALA A 136 -11.93 19.12 1.59
C ALA A 136 -12.21 19.39 3.07
N ALA A 137 -11.49 18.73 3.98
CA ALA A 137 -11.68 18.85 5.41
C ALA A 137 -11.31 20.27 5.94
N LEU A 138 -11.83 20.58 7.10
CA LEU A 138 -11.38 21.75 7.86
C LEU A 138 -10.03 21.45 8.52
N ASN A 139 -9.20 22.47 8.62
CA ASN A 139 -7.93 22.39 9.33
C ASN A 139 -8.11 22.58 10.86
N ASP A 140 -7.02 22.55 11.60
CA ASP A 140 -6.96 22.74 13.06
C ASP A 140 -7.51 24.10 13.55
N LYS A 141 -7.66 25.08 12.65
CA LYS A 141 -8.27 26.40 12.93
C LYS A 141 -9.76 26.48 12.56
N GLY A 142 -10.33 25.39 12.05
CA GLY A 142 -11.72 25.35 11.58
C GLY A 142 -11.95 25.99 10.21
N ASN A 143 -10.89 26.31 9.47
CA ASN A 143 -10.97 26.87 8.12
C ASN A 143 -10.87 25.77 7.05
N PRO A 144 -11.40 25.98 5.83
CA PRO A 144 -11.16 25.05 4.72
C PRO A 144 -9.66 24.88 4.47
N SER A 145 -9.18 23.63 4.52
CA SER A 145 -7.76 23.32 4.38
C SER A 145 -7.20 23.70 3.00
N ARG A 146 -8.06 23.81 2.00
CA ARG A 146 -7.70 24.20 0.62
C ARG A 146 -7.46 25.69 0.41
N ASN A 147 -7.87 26.52 1.36
CA ASN A 147 -7.56 27.94 1.29
C ASN A 147 -6.06 28.15 1.38
N THR A 148 -5.57 29.27 0.88
CA THR A 148 -4.17 29.67 1.06
C THR A 148 -3.84 29.87 2.54
N ILE A 149 -2.57 29.79 2.89
CA ILE A 149 -2.11 30.06 4.27
C ILE A 149 -2.51 31.47 4.70
N ALA A 150 -2.44 32.44 3.78
CA ALA A 150 -2.84 33.84 4.05
C ALA A 150 -4.33 33.99 4.42
N GLU A 151 -5.18 33.12 3.88
CA GLU A 151 -6.62 33.02 4.18
C GLU A 151 -6.94 32.13 5.37
N GLY A 152 -5.90 31.66 6.09
CA GLY A 152 -6.04 30.76 7.22
C GLY A 152 -6.17 29.28 6.87
N GLY A 153 -5.98 28.93 5.59
CA GLY A 153 -5.97 27.54 5.11
C GLY A 153 -4.67 26.79 5.41
N GLY A 154 -4.41 25.78 4.59
CA GLY A 154 -3.28 24.88 4.78
C GLY A 154 -3.42 23.94 5.97
N VAL A 155 -2.48 23.00 6.12
CA VAL A 155 -2.47 21.98 7.16
C VAL A 155 -1.09 21.91 7.83
N ILE A 156 -1.05 21.39 9.05
CA ILE A 156 0.19 20.98 9.70
C ILE A 156 0.30 19.45 9.53
N MET A 157 1.28 19.00 8.74
CA MET A 157 1.46 17.58 8.48
C MET A 157 1.93 16.86 9.76
N PRO A 158 1.31 15.73 10.15
CA PRO A 158 1.76 14.96 11.31
C PRO A 158 3.19 14.46 11.14
N GLY A 159 4.03 14.66 12.15
CA GLY A 159 5.44 14.23 12.14
C GLY A 159 6.34 15.19 12.89
N VAL A 160 7.63 15.08 12.62
CA VAL A 160 8.68 15.83 13.33
C VAL A 160 9.56 16.62 12.36
N LYS A 161 10.13 17.71 12.84
CA LYS A 161 11.19 18.45 12.15
C LYS A 161 12.50 17.65 12.11
N ALA A 162 13.48 18.10 11.35
CA ALA A 162 14.77 17.43 11.23
C ALA A 162 15.52 17.28 12.55
N ASP A 163 15.24 18.14 13.53
CA ASP A 163 15.81 18.10 14.89
C ASP A 163 15.04 17.16 15.84
N GLY A 164 13.98 16.51 15.37
CA GLY A 164 13.13 15.62 16.16
C GLY A 164 12.03 16.31 16.97
N THR A 165 11.92 17.63 16.90
CA THR A 165 10.82 18.35 17.55
C THR A 165 9.51 18.20 16.75
N PRO A 166 8.32 18.22 17.40
CA PRO A 166 7.04 18.16 16.71
C PRO A 166 6.92 19.20 15.60
N ASN A 167 6.30 18.81 14.49
CA ASN A 167 6.06 19.73 13.39
C ASN A 167 5.01 20.78 13.77
N ASP A 168 5.34 22.04 13.58
CA ASP A 168 4.47 23.22 13.76
C ASP A 168 4.37 24.06 12.46
N ILE A 169 5.00 23.57 11.38
CA ILE A 169 5.10 24.30 10.12
C ILE A 169 3.86 23.99 9.28
N ARG A 170 3.12 25.01 8.92
CA ARG A 170 1.94 24.89 8.08
C ARG A 170 2.36 24.89 6.61
N VAL A 171 1.79 23.97 5.85
CA VAL A 171 1.96 23.86 4.40
C VAL A 171 0.63 24.05 3.71
N GLU A 172 0.61 24.65 2.53
CA GLU A 172 -0.59 24.65 1.68
C GLU A 172 -0.96 23.20 1.36
N ASN A 173 -2.26 22.94 1.27
CA ASN A 173 -2.77 21.59 1.18
C ASN A 173 -2.48 20.97 -0.18
N GLU A 174 -1.23 20.60 -0.41
CA GLU A 174 -0.80 19.76 -1.50
C GLU A 174 -0.86 18.31 -1.02
N TYR A 175 -2.03 17.69 -1.15
CA TYR A 175 -2.18 16.27 -0.86
C TYR A 175 -1.28 15.46 -1.80
N GLY A 176 -0.21 14.88 -1.25
CA GLY A 176 0.55 13.83 -1.91
C GLY A 176 1.82 14.21 -2.62
N THR A 177 2.44 15.33 -2.31
CA THR A 177 3.84 15.59 -2.72
C THR A 177 4.82 15.20 -1.65
#